data_2602cc037ad6528a4f15d5913061ed2e
#
_entry.id   2602cc037ad6528a4f15d5913061ed2e
#
_cell.length_a   1.000
_cell.length_b   1.000
_cell.length_c   1.000
_cell.angle_alpha   90.00
_cell.angle_beta   90.00
_cell.angle_gamma   90.00
#
_symmetry.space_group_name_H-M   'P 1'
#
loop_
_entity.id
_entity.type
_entity.pdbx_description
1 polymer ?
#
loop_
_entity_poly.entity_id
_entity_poly.type
_entity_poly.pdbx_seq_one_letter_code
_entity_poly.pdbx_strand_id
1 'polypeptide(L)'
;MCIRDSGKSALVAAAFNDTIDAAIAHQSGTGGASLSKDKPGETVSQITTQYPHWFTPAFREDNQTIDQHHLLALIAPRPILLGNARRDVWSDPDGAFRAAQAATSIYKLYGKNGLIQTKLTEFMPDADIAFWMRPGTHGVVKEDWPAFLAFLDAHFAP
;
A
#
# COMPACT_ATOMS: atom_id res chain seq x y z
N MET A 1 -9.18 -2.66 16.76
CA MET A 1 -8.43 -2.98 15.54
C MET A 1 -8.03 -1.66 14.91
N CYS A 2 -6.76 -1.47 14.63
CA CYS A 2 -6.25 -0.24 14.01
C CYS A 2 -6.50 -0.27 12.50
N ILE A 3 -6.84 0.86 11.88
CA ILE A 3 -7.02 0.96 10.42
C ILE A 3 -5.77 0.51 9.67
N ARG A 4 -4.58 0.83 10.18
CA ARG A 4 -3.31 0.36 9.61
C ARG A 4 -3.22 -1.16 9.56
N ASP A 5 -3.67 -1.86 10.60
CA ASP A 5 -3.67 -3.32 10.63
C ASP A 5 -4.61 -3.92 9.60
N SER A 6 -5.78 -3.29 9.38
CA SER A 6 -6.72 -3.69 8.33
C SER A 6 -6.10 -3.51 6.94
N GLY A 7 -5.40 -2.39 6.70
CA GLY A 7 -4.68 -2.16 5.44
C GLY A 7 -3.54 -3.15 5.20
N LYS A 8 -2.75 -3.48 6.23
CA LYS A 8 -1.72 -4.53 6.16
C LYS A 8 -2.33 -5.89 5.83
N SER A 9 -3.39 -6.26 6.58
CA SER A 9 -4.07 -7.55 6.40
C SER A 9 -4.67 -7.68 5.00
N ALA A 10 -5.21 -6.61 4.42
CA ALA A 10 -5.74 -6.61 3.05
C ALA A 10 -4.63 -6.91 2.03
N LEU A 11 -3.46 -6.29 2.15
CA LEU A 11 -2.32 -6.55 1.26
C LEU A 11 -1.79 -7.98 1.40
N VAL A 12 -1.61 -8.45 2.65
CA VAL A 12 -1.12 -9.82 2.90
C VAL A 12 -2.14 -10.84 2.38
N ALA A 13 -3.42 -10.64 2.65
CA ALA A 13 -4.47 -11.54 2.14
C ALA A 13 -4.45 -11.61 0.62
N ALA A 14 -4.39 -10.46 -0.07
CA ALA A 14 -4.33 -10.43 -1.53
C ALA A 14 -3.05 -11.07 -2.07
N ALA A 15 -1.90 -10.86 -1.42
CA ALA A 15 -0.62 -11.42 -1.87
C ALA A 15 -0.58 -12.96 -1.80
N PHE A 16 -1.29 -13.56 -0.84
CA PHE A 16 -1.24 -15.00 -0.60
C PHE A 16 -2.55 -15.74 -0.90
N ASN A 17 -3.54 -15.06 -1.47
CA ASN A 17 -4.81 -15.68 -1.87
C ASN A 17 -5.24 -15.17 -3.25
N ASP A 18 -5.12 -16.03 -4.25
CA ASP A 18 -5.42 -15.72 -5.66
C ASP A 18 -6.92 -15.58 -5.96
N THR A 19 -7.80 -15.90 -5.01
CA THR A 19 -9.25 -15.69 -5.17
C THR A 19 -9.69 -14.25 -4.85
N ILE A 20 -8.76 -13.39 -4.42
CA ILE A 20 -9.02 -11.99 -4.17
C ILE A 20 -8.67 -11.20 -5.43
N ASP A 21 -9.67 -10.64 -6.10
CA ASP A 21 -9.52 -9.97 -7.40
C ASP A 21 -8.88 -8.58 -7.29
N ALA A 22 -9.01 -7.90 -6.15
CA ALA A 22 -8.41 -6.57 -5.90
C ALA A 22 -8.19 -6.33 -4.41
N ALA A 23 -7.34 -5.36 -4.07
CA ALA A 23 -7.18 -4.93 -2.69
C ALA A 23 -7.23 -3.40 -2.54
N ILE A 24 -7.94 -2.93 -1.52
CA ILE A 24 -7.92 -1.53 -1.07
C ILE A 24 -7.24 -1.49 0.29
N ALA A 25 -6.02 -0.97 0.33
CA ALA A 25 -5.22 -0.82 1.54
C ALA A 25 -5.12 0.64 1.94
N HIS A 26 -5.77 1.01 3.05
CA HIS A 26 -5.80 2.40 3.50
C HIS A 26 -4.86 2.61 4.68
N GLN A 27 -3.91 3.56 4.52
CA GLN A 27 -2.94 3.98 5.55
C GLN A 27 -2.24 2.82 6.24
N SER A 28 -1.78 1.84 5.45
CA SER A 28 -1.24 0.58 5.96
C SER A 28 0.12 0.72 6.68
N GLY A 29 0.94 1.70 6.30
CA GLY A 29 2.20 2.00 6.99
C GLY A 29 3.24 0.88 6.94
N THR A 30 4.08 0.83 7.97
CA THR A 30 5.13 -0.19 8.17
C THR A 30 4.54 -1.59 8.28
N GLY A 31 5.09 -2.54 7.54
CA GLY A 31 4.50 -3.89 7.40
C GLY A 31 3.32 -3.96 6.43
N GLY A 32 2.93 -2.81 5.84
CA GLY A 32 1.96 -2.70 4.76
C GLY A 32 2.60 -2.23 3.47
N ALA A 33 2.15 -1.10 2.93
CA ALA A 33 2.68 -0.59 1.67
C ALA A 33 3.96 0.26 1.82
N SER A 34 4.21 0.85 3.00
CA SER A 34 5.34 1.77 3.18
C SER A 34 6.66 1.01 3.29
N LEU A 35 7.68 1.44 2.52
CA LEU A 35 9.04 0.91 2.64
C LEU A 35 9.54 0.97 4.09
N SER A 36 10.30 -0.03 4.51
CA SER A 36 10.82 -0.11 5.88
C SER A 36 12.12 0.66 6.05
N LYS A 37 12.87 0.89 4.96
CA LYS A 37 14.16 1.56 4.98
C LYS A 37 14.02 3.06 4.76
N ASP A 38 14.86 3.85 5.46
CA ASP A 38 15.04 5.31 5.26
C ASP A 38 13.71 6.07 5.25
N LYS A 39 12.90 5.92 6.28
CA LYS A 39 11.55 6.45 6.33
C LYS A 39 11.29 7.33 7.56
N PRO A 40 10.44 8.35 7.46
CA PRO A 40 9.79 8.96 8.61
C PRO A 40 8.70 8.03 9.18
N GLY A 41 8.24 8.31 10.39
CA GLY A 41 7.11 7.62 11.01
C GLY A 41 7.49 6.34 11.75
N GLU A 42 6.58 5.35 11.75
CA GLU A 42 6.75 4.14 12.53
C GLU A 42 7.88 3.25 11.99
N THR A 43 8.83 2.90 12.86
CA THR A 43 9.92 1.97 12.52
C THR A 43 9.50 0.52 12.74
N VAL A 44 10.25 -0.43 12.15
CA VAL A 44 10.04 -1.86 12.39
C VAL A 44 10.26 -2.20 13.86
N SER A 45 11.25 -1.59 14.52
CA SER A 45 11.49 -1.77 15.94
C SER A 45 10.29 -1.34 16.80
N GLN A 46 9.67 -0.20 16.48
CA GLN A 46 8.49 0.28 17.20
C GLN A 46 7.28 -0.63 17.02
N ILE A 47 6.98 -1.02 15.77
CA ILE A 47 5.83 -1.88 15.52
C ILE A 47 6.02 -3.28 16.10
N THR A 48 7.22 -3.87 16.06
CA THR A 48 7.48 -5.21 16.62
C THR A 48 7.45 -5.22 18.15
N THR A 49 7.79 -4.12 18.80
CA THR A 49 7.63 -3.98 20.26
C THR A 49 6.15 -4.06 20.66
N GLN A 50 5.27 -3.42 19.90
CA GLN A 50 3.83 -3.40 20.16
C GLN A 50 3.11 -4.63 19.59
N TYR A 51 3.53 -5.09 18.41
CA TYR A 51 2.89 -6.14 17.63
C TYR A 51 3.94 -7.08 17.02
N PRO A 52 4.51 -8.02 17.80
CA PRO A 52 5.65 -8.84 17.40
C PRO A 52 5.36 -9.79 16.23
N HIS A 53 4.11 -9.99 15.85
CA HIS A 53 3.70 -10.89 14.77
C HIS A 53 3.88 -10.31 13.35
N TRP A 54 4.12 -8.99 13.19
CA TRP A 54 4.27 -8.38 11.86
C TRP A 54 5.62 -8.64 11.21
N PHE A 55 6.67 -8.82 12.00
CA PHE A 55 8.01 -9.08 11.49
C PHE A 55 8.69 -10.20 12.26
N THR A 56 9.43 -11.03 11.55
CA THR A 56 10.26 -12.06 12.19
C THR A 56 11.51 -11.42 12.82
N PRO A 57 12.13 -12.05 13.83
CA PRO A 57 13.39 -11.56 14.40
C PRO A 57 14.55 -11.47 13.41
N ALA A 58 14.46 -12.18 12.28
CA ALA A 58 15.45 -12.12 11.21
C ALA A 58 15.33 -10.88 10.32
N PHE A 59 14.21 -10.16 10.38
CA PHE A 59 14.02 -8.96 9.57
C PHE A 59 14.87 -7.81 10.11
N ARG A 60 15.66 -7.20 9.23
CA ARG A 60 16.55 -6.08 9.55
C ARG A 60 16.28 -4.90 8.61
N GLU A 61 15.97 -3.73 9.17
CA GLU A 61 15.68 -2.51 8.40
C GLU A 61 16.86 -2.01 7.58
N ASP A 62 18.08 -2.23 8.08
CA ASP A 62 19.32 -1.70 7.55
C ASP A 62 19.99 -2.57 6.47
N ASN A 63 19.67 -3.85 6.44
CA ASN A 63 20.30 -4.81 5.52
C ASN A 63 19.29 -5.83 5.00
N GLN A 64 18.28 -5.36 4.27
CA GLN A 64 17.27 -6.23 3.69
C GLN A 64 17.33 -6.22 2.17
N THR A 65 17.21 -7.39 1.59
CA THR A 65 17.02 -7.60 0.15
C THR A 65 15.53 -7.59 -0.23
N ILE A 66 14.64 -7.71 0.76
CA ILE A 66 13.19 -7.75 0.60
C ILE A 66 12.58 -6.61 1.41
N ASP A 67 11.72 -5.80 0.79
CA ASP A 67 10.95 -4.75 1.44
C ASP A 67 9.51 -4.71 0.90
N GLN A 68 8.68 -3.82 1.37
CA GLN A 68 7.23 -3.81 1.16
C GLN A 68 6.80 -3.71 -0.32
N HIS A 69 7.64 -3.16 -1.19
CA HIS A 69 7.38 -3.19 -2.63
C HIS A 69 7.30 -4.62 -3.20
N HIS A 70 7.97 -5.60 -2.59
CA HIS A 70 7.82 -7.00 -2.97
C HIS A 70 6.46 -7.57 -2.55
N LEU A 71 5.91 -7.13 -1.41
CA LEU A 71 4.55 -7.50 -1.02
C LEU A 71 3.52 -7.00 -2.05
N LEU A 72 3.67 -5.74 -2.51
CA LEU A 72 2.83 -5.21 -3.58
C LEU A 72 3.01 -5.97 -4.89
N ALA A 73 4.25 -6.34 -5.22
CA ALA A 73 4.57 -7.10 -6.43
C ALA A 73 3.94 -8.51 -6.45
N LEU A 74 3.78 -9.16 -5.29
CA LEU A 74 3.11 -10.47 -5.18
C LEU A 74 1.62 -10.42 -5.54
N ILE A 75 1.00 -9.25 -5.53
CA ILE A 75 -0.42 -9.09 -5.90
C ILE A 75 -0.58 -9.00 -7.42
N ALA A 76 0.46 -8.63 -8.16
CA ALA A 76 0.40 -8.51 -9.61
C ALA A 76 -0.13 -9.80 -10.28
N PRO A 77 -0.95 -9.69 -11.34
CA PRO A 77 -1.38 -8.49 -12.07
C PRO A 77 -2.67 -7.83 -11.54
N ARG A 78 -3.17 -8.26 -10.40
CA ARG A 78 -4.44 -7.80 -9.81
C ARG A 78 -4.34 -6.35 -9.34
N PRO A 79 -5.41 -5.54 -9.51
CA PRO A 79 -5.36 -4.13 -9.16
C PRO A 79 -5.34 -3.91 -7.65
N ILE A 80 -4.59 -2.88 -7.23
CA ILE A 80 -4.53 -2.44 -5.84
C ILE A 80 -4.73 -0.93 -5.74
N LEU A 81 -5.46 -0.50 -4.71
CA LEU A 81 -5.57 0.90 -4.34
C LEU A 81 -4.87 1.14 -3.00
N LEU A 82 -3.90 2.04 -2.99
CA LEU A 82 -3.22 2.51 -1.79
C LEU A 82 -3.81 3.86 -1.37
N GLY A 83 -4.70 3.86 -0.38
CA GLY A 83 -5.29 5.07 0.19
C GLY A 83 -4.41 5.67 1.27
N ASN A 84 -4.24 7.00 1.26
CA ASN A 84 -3.37 7.70 2.20
C ASN A 84 -3.95 9.05 2.63
N ALA A 85 -3.42 9.59 3.73
CA ALA A 85 -3.72 10.92 4.20
C ALA A 85 -2.43 11.73 4.39
N ARG A 86 -2.41 12.96 3.88
CA ARG A 86 -1.19 13.77 3.78
C ARG A 86 -0.53 14.08 5.13
N ARG A 87 -1.31 14.19 6.20
CA ARG A 87 -0.80 14.47 7.55
C ARG A 87 -0.63 13.22 8.42
N ASP A 88 -0.83 12.04 7.86
CA ASP A 88 -0.53 10.78 8.53
C ASP A 88 0.94 10.39 8.32
N VAL A 89 1.84 11.21 8.89
CA VAL A 89 3.30 11.01 8.77
C VAL A 89 3.72 9.66 9.36
N TRP A 90 2.95 9.16 10.34
CA TRP A 90 3.23 7.88 11.00
C TRP A 90 3.09 6.69 10.04
N SER A 91 2.17 6.74 9.08
CA SER A 91 2.02 5.70 8.05
C SER A 91 2.93 5.88 6.84
N ASP A 92 3.68 6.98 6.76
CA ASP A 92 4.63 7.29 5.70
C ASP A 92 4.05 7.14 4.28
N PRO A 93 3.20 8.09 3.85
CA PRO A 93 2.60 8.05 2.52
C PRO A 93 3.63 8.12 1.38
N ASP A 94 4.73 8.85 1.57
CA ASP A 94 5.81 8.95 0.57
C ASP A 94 6.53 7.62 0.39
N GLY A 95 6.75 6.87 1.48
CA GLY A 95 7.30 5.51 1.42
C GLY A 95 6.38 4.53 0.71
N ALA A 96 5.06 4.64 0.92
CA ALA A 96 4.07 3.84 0.21
C ALA A 96 4.05 4.17 -1.29
N PHE A 97 4.20 5.44 -1.68
CA PHE A 97 4.29 5.84 -3.07
C PHE A 97 5.56 5.29 -3.75
N ARG A 98 6.71 5.40 -3.09
CA ARG A 98 7.98 4.82 -3.59
C ARG A 98 7.90 3.30 -3.74
N ALA A 99 7.23 2.60 -2.82
CA ALA A 99 6.99 1.16 -2.93
C ALA A 99 6.11 0.82 -4.14
N ALA A 100 5.05 1.59 -4.40
CA ALA A 100 4.21 1.45 -5.57
C ALA A 100 4.98 1.66 -6.88
N GLN A 101 5.85 2.67 -6.93
CA GLN A 101 6.74 2.91 -8.06
C GLN A 101 7.68 1.71 -8.30
N ALA A 102 8.29 1.17 -7.26
CA ALA A 102 9.20 0.02 -7.36
C ALA A 102 8.47 -1.25 -7.80
N ALA A 103 7.26 -1.52 -7.29
CA ALA A 103 6.44 -2.67 -7.68
C ALA A 103 5.98 -2.61 -9.14
N THR A 104 5.91 -1.43 -9.76
CA THR A 104 5.49 -1.22 -11.14
C THR A 104 6.27 -2.08 -12.15
N SER A 105 7.55 -2.32 -11.90
CA SER A 105 8.39 -3.15 -12.77
C SER A 105 7.84 -4.58 -12.92
N ILE A 106 7.28 -5.13 -11.85
CA ILE A 106 6.70 -6.48 -11.86
C ILE A 106 5.34 -6.47 -12.57
N TYR A 107 4.49 -5.46 -12.35
CA TYR A 107 3.25 -5.31 -13.09
C TYR A 107 3.48 -5.26 -14.61
N LYS A 108 4.54 -4.59 -15.05
CA LYS A 108 4.91 -4.54 -16.48
C LYS A 108 5.25 -5.91 -17.07
N LEU A 109 5.79 -6.84 -16.30
CA LEU A 109 6.05 -8.21 -16.77
C LEU A 109 4.74 -8.96 -17.13
N TYR A 110 3.62 -8.56 -16.52
CA TYR A 110 2.29 -9.09 -16.82
C TYR A 110 1.53 -8.27 -17.88
N GLY A 111 2.19 -7.33 -18.56
CA GLY A 111 1.56 -6.44 -19.54
C GLY A 111 0.65 -5.37 -18.93
N LYS A 112 0.83 -5.08 -17.64
CA LYS A 112 0.11 -4.07 -16.88
C LYS A 112 0.93 -2.79 -16.74
N ASN A 113 0.27 -1.66 -16.49
CA ASN A 113 0.95 -0.37 -16.35
C ASN A 113 1.55 -0.14 -14.96
N GLY A 114 0.97 -0.76 -13.92
CA GLY A 114 1.33 -0.49 -12.54
C GLY A 114 0.91 0.92 -12.10
N LEU A 115 1.77 1.62 -11.37
CA LEU A 115 1.56 3.02 -10.99
C LEU A 115 1.92 3.93 -12.17
N ILE A 116 0.94 4.69 -12.67
CA ILE A 116 1.12 5.63 -13.80
C ILE A 116 1.17 7.09 -13.38
N GLN A 117 0.62 7.45 -12.21
CA GLN A 117 0.69 8.80 -11.70
C GLN A 117 2.12 9.19 -11.30
N THR A 118 2.46 10.45 -11.52
CA THR A 118 3.80 11.01 -11.26
C THR A 118 3.88 11.82 -9.97
N LYS A 119 2.72 12.23 -9.44
CA LYS A 119 2.61 13.05 -8.24
C LYS A 119 1.68 12.39 -7.23
N LEU A 120 1.99 12.56 -5.95
CA LEU A 120 1.19 12.05 -4.83
C LEU A 120 -0.28 12.48 -4.85
N THR A 121 -0.57 13.66 -5.39
CA THR A 121 -1.91 14.25 -5.39
C THR A 121 -2.73 13.97 -6.64
N GLU A 122 -2.11 13.40 -7.66
CA GLU A 122 -2.85 12.87 -8.79
C GLU A 122 -3.57 11.59 -8.36
N PHE A 123 -4.79 11.38 -8.84
CA PHE A 123 -5.50 10.14 -8.62
C PHE A 123 -5.96 9.56 -9.96
N MET A 124 -5.49 8.37 -10.26
CA MET A 124 -5.80 7.64 -11.47
C MET A 124 -6.43 6.30 -11.08
N PRO A 125 -7.77 6.25 -10.99
CA PRO A 125 -8.47 5.06 -10.51
C PRO A 125 -8.35 3.85 -11.42
N ASP A 126 -8.05 4.06 -12.70
CA ASP A 126 -7.86 3.04 -13.74
C ASP A 126 -6.44 2.44 -13.76
N ALA A 127 -5.52 2.97 -12.95
CA ALA A 127 -4.17 2.41 -12.81
C ALA A 127 -4.21 1.05 -12.08
N ASP A 128 -3.39 0.09 -12.52
CA ASP A 128 -3.29 -1.22 -11.84
C ASP A 128 -2.75 -1.08 -10.41
N ILE A 129 -1.91 -0.08 -10.15
CA ILE A 129 -1.60 0.41 -8.81
C ILE A 129 -2.13 1.84 -8.72
N ALA A 130 -3.30 2.03 -8.15
CA ALA A 130 -3.86 3.34 -7.90
C ALA A 130 -3.38 3.88 -6.55
N PHE A 131 -3.10 5.18 -6.47
CA PHE A 131 -2.65 5.83 -5.25
C PHE A 131 -3.52 7.04 -4.93
N TRP A 132 -4.28 6.96 -3.85
CA TRP A 132 -5.15 8.02 -3.37
C TRP A 132 -4.52 8.78 -2.20
N MET A 133 -4.46 10.11 -2.31
CA MET A 133 -3.95 11.00 -1.27
C MET A 133 -4.96 12.10 -0.95
N ARG A 134 -5.58 12.03 0.22
CA ARG A 134 -6.45 13.10 0.70
C ARG A 134 -5.75 14.05 1.69
N PRO A 135 -6.26 15.26 1.90
CA PRO A 135 -5.94 16.08 3.07
C PRO A 135 -6.36 15.37 4.38
N GLY A 136 -5.74 15.73 5.49
CA GLY A 136 -6.15 15.24 6.81
C GLY A 136 -5.20 14.23 7.44
N THR A 137 -5.66 13.63 8.54
CA THR A 137 -4.90 12.73 9.42
C THR A 137 -5.35 11.29 9.26
N HIS A 138 -4.85 10.42 10.13
CA HIS A 138 -5.17 9.00 10.17
C HIS A 138 -6.67 8.74 10.34
N GLY A 139 -7.23 7.83 9.55
CA GLY A 139 -8.64 7.39 9.62
C GLY A 139 -9.24 7.15 8.24
N VAL A 140 -10.30 6.34 8.17
CA VAL A 140 -11.19 6.28 7.01
C VAL A 140 -12.30 7.29 7.22
N VAL A 141 -12.50 8.16 6.25
CA VAL A 141 -13.50 9.22 6.29
C VAL A 141 -14.40 9.15 5.06
N LYS A 142 -15.51 9.86 5.08
CA LYS A 142 -16.48 9.83 3.97
C LYS A 142 -15.86 10.27 2.63
N GLU A 143 -14.85 11.11 2.67
CA GLU A 143 -14.12 11.62 1.51
C GLU A 143 -13.26 10.56 0.81
N ASP A 144 -12.98 9.42 1.45
CA ASP A 144 -12.24 8.31 0.85
C ASP A 144 -13.14 7.45 -0.07
N TRP A 145 -14.45 7.37 0.23
CA TRP A 145 -15.36 6.48 -0.47
C TRP A 145 -15.52 6.76 -1.96
N PRO A 146 -15.61 8.01 -2.44
CA PRO A 146 -15.63 8.28 -3.87
C PRO A 146 -14.42 7.73 -4.62
N ALA A 147 -13.22 7.79 -4.00
CA ALA A 147 -12.02 7.24 -4.61
C ALA A 147 -12.04 5.70 -4.63
N PHE A 148 -12.52 5.06 -3.55
CA PHE A 148 -12.65 3.61 -3.49
C PHE A 148 -13.64 3.10 -4.54
N LEU A 149 -14.80 3.76 -4.67
CA LEU A 149 -15.81 3.40 -5.66
C LEU A 149 -15.29 3.63 -7.08
N ALA A 150 -14.67 4.77 -7.36
CA ALA A 150 -14.09 5.05 -8.68
C ALA A 150 -13.04 4.00 -9.10
N PHE A 151 -12.22 3.52 -8.17
CA PHE A 151 -11.28 2.44 -8.42
C PHE A 151 -11.99 1.12 -8.74
N LEU A 152 -13.00 0.75 -7.97
CA LEU A 152 -13.76 -0.47 -8.21
C LEU A 152 -14.52 -0.41 -9.54
N ASP A 153 -15.14 0.73 -9.85
CA ASP A 153 -15.85 0.93 -11.11
C ASP A 153 -14.90 0.83 -12.31
N ALA A 154 -13.70 1.40 -12.21
CA ALA A 154 -12.72 1.36 -13.28
C ALA A 154 -12.21 -0.06 -13.61
N HIS A 155 -12.24 -0.98 -12.64
CA HIS A 155 -11.71 -2.33 -12.82
C HIS A 155 -12.78 -3.41 -12.95
N PHE A 156 -14.02 -3.17 -12.48
CA PHE A 156 -15.06 -4.20 -12.36
C PHE A 156 -16.43 -3.78 -12.90
N ALA A 157 -16.62 -2.51 -13.29
CA ALA A 157 -17.86 -2.13 -13.95
C ALA A 157 -17.97 -2.86 -15.30
N PRO A 158 -19.17 -3.32 -15.69
CA PRO A 158 -19.41 -4.06 -16.91
C PRO A 158 -19.19 -3.21 -18.17
#